data_caee1d51e202b71c9d0f7c52ed8f3ce8
#
_entry.id   caee1d51e202b71c9d0f7c52ed8f3ce8
#
_cell.length_a   1.000
_cell.length_b   1.000
_cell.length_c   1.000
_cell.angle_alpha   90.00
_cell.angle_beta   90.00
_cell.angle_gamma   90.00
#
_symmetry.space_group_name_H-M   'P 1'
#
loop_
_entity.id
_entity.type
_entity.pdbx_description
1 polymer ?
#
loop_
_entity_poly.entity_id
_entity_poly.type
_entity_poly.pdbx_seq_one_letter_code
_entity_poly.pdbx_strand_id
1 'polypeptide(L)'
;MKKRVTLSAVALVAVLASAVQAQPVARDGLLADAAGRTVYTFDKDTAGKSNCTGGCLAAWPAFVAKPGAKPQGDFGLIEATGGQQQWTLKGKPLYYFAGDTQAGERNGDGSGGVWHVVPAPAKY
;
A
#
# COMPACT_ATOMS: atom_id res chain seq x y z
N MET A 1 -36.90 39.52 23.47
CA MET A 1 -36.26 39.23 23.13
C MET A 1 -35.93 38.14 22.79
N LYS A 2 -35.73 37.87 22.31
CA LYS A 2 -35.40 36.95 21.81
C LYS A 2 -34.38 36.53 21.44
N LYS A 3 -33.92 35.88 21.48
CA LYS A 3 -32.85 35.52 21.16
C LYS A 3 -32.72 34.59 20.38
N ARG A 4 -32.15 34.38 19.72
CA ARG A 4 -31.96 33.58 18.83
C ARG A 4 -30.98 32.77 18.91
N VAL A 5 -30.71 32.00 18.72
CA VAL A 5 -29.82 31.19 18.78
C VAL A 5 -29.43 30.68 17.70
N THR A 6 -28.77 30.66 17.35
CA THR A 6 -28.30 30.29 16.27
C THR A 6 -27.64 29.20 16.30
N LEU A 7 -27.61 28.42 16.03
CA LEU A 7 -26.99 27.33 15.99
C LEU A 7 -26.26 27.05 15.07
N SER A 8 -25.52 26.88 15.02
CA SER A 8 -24.65 26.67 14.13
C SER A 8 -24.50 25.45 13.78
N ALA A 9 -24.38 25.20 13.08
CA ALA A 9 -24.29 24.11 12.60
C ALA A 9 -23.19 23.62 12.44
N VAL A 10 -22.74 22.93 12.59
CA VAL A 10 -21.68 22.47 12.47
C VAL A 10 -21.35 21.68 11.54
N ALA A 11 -20.93 21.68 11.04
CA ALA A 11 -20.48 21.09 10.07
C ALA A 11 -19.86 20.04 10.19
N LEU A 12 -19.78 19.37 10.02
CA LEU A 12 -19.18 18.37 10.10
C LEU A 12 -18.54 17.91 9.13
N VAL A 13 -17.81 17.69 8.98
CA VAL A 13 -17.09 17.26 8.09
C VAL A 13 -16.77 16.05 7.98
N ALA A 14 -16.76 15.59 7.39
CA ALA A 14 -16.57 14.41 7.20
C ALA A 14 -15.47 14.11 6.71
N VAL A 15 -14.77 13.71 6.94
CA VAL A 15 -13.68 13.44 6.45
C VAL A 15 -13.49 12.38 5.83
N LEU A 16 -13.77 11.83 5.52
CA LEU A 16 -13.50 10.87 4.87
C LEU A 16 -12.52 10.41 4.33
N ALA A 17 -12.05 10.79 3.87
CA ALA A 17 -10.99 10.46 3.28
C ALA A 17 -10.42 9.32 3.54
N SER A 18 -9.96 9.26 4.29
CA SER A 18 -9.38 8.23 4.54
C SER A 18 -9.42 7.18 3.79
N ALA A 19 -10.08 6.97 3.51
CA ALA A 19 -10.20 5.86 2.93
C ALA A 19 -9.37 5.52 2.06
N VAL A 20 -9.11 6.03 1.45
CA VAL A 20 -8.47 5.74 0.52
C VAL A 20 -7.30 5.38 0.59
N GLN A 21 -6.71 5.73 1.16
CA GLN A 21 -5.55 5.48 1.14
C GLN A 21 -5.03 4.28 1.15
N ALA A 22 -5.42 3.38 1.24
CA ALA A 22 -4.75 2.17 1.28
C ALA A 22 -4.22 1.64 0.04
N GLN A 23 -4.43 2.21 -1.07
CA GLN A 23 -3.98 1.54 -2.27
C GLN A 23 -2.62 2.04 -2.73
N PRO A 24 -1.95 1.30 -3.60
CA PRO A 24 -0.67 1.76 -4.13
C PRO A 24 -0.82 3.03 -4.95
N VAL A 25 0.18 3.89 -4.87
CA VAL A 25 0.19 5.15 -5.62
C VAL A 25 1.56 5.35 -6.25
N ALA A 26 1.61 6.19 -7.27
CA ALA A 26 2.89 6.57 -7.87
C ALA A 26 3.41 7.79 -7.14
N ARG A 27 4.68 7.74 -6.76
CA ARG A 27 5.27 8.85 -6.05
C ARG A 27 6.73 8.95 -6.38
N ASP A 28 7.14 10.08 -6.92
CA ASP A 28 8.54 10.31 -7.31
C ASP A 28 9.06 9.20 -8.23
N GLY A 29 8.22 8.73 -9.13
CA GLY A 29 8.63 7.75 -10.13
C GLY A 29 8.61 6.31 -9.66
N LEU A 30 8.20 6.07 -8.44
CA LEU A 30 8.15 4.72 -7.90
C LEU A 30 6.79 4.44 -7.30
N LEU A 31 6.47 3.16 -7.20
CA LEU A 31 5.26 2.75 -6.53
C LEU A 31 5.47 2.86 -5.02
N ALA A 32 4.49 3.37 -4.33
CA ALA A 32 4.54 3.57 -2.90
C ALA A 32 3.14 3.45 -2.32
N ASP A 33 3.02 3.47 -1.02
CA ASP A 33 1.71 3.60 -0.41
C ASP A 33 1.39 5.08 -0.21
N ALA A 34 0.20 5.36 0.28
CA ALA A 34 -0.25 6.74 0.43
C ALA A 34 0.62 7.56 1.37
N ALA A 35 1.33 6.91 2.28
CA ALA A 35 2.22 7.61 3.19
C ALA A 35 3.61 7.81 2.59
N GLY A 36 3.83 7.31 1.40
CA GLY A 36 5.12 7.46 0.74
C GLY A 36 6.10 6.33 0.98
N ARG A 37 5.64 5.26 1.62
CA ARG A 37 6.54 4.14 1.89
C ARG A 37 6.74 3.34 0.62
N THR A 38 7.99 3.09 0.27
CA THR A 38 8.33 2.39 -0.97
C THR A 38 7.82 0.95 -0.97
N VAL A 39 7.36 0.52 -2.13
CA VAL A 39 6.80 -0.81 -2.32
C VAL A 39 7.70 -1.60 -3.25
N TYR A 40 7.81 -2.90 -3.00
CA TYR A 40 8.74 -3.79 -3.71
C TYR A 40 8.05 -5.02 -4.26
N THR A 41 8.66 -5.63 -5.27
CA THR A 41 8.28 -6.96 -5.73
C THR A 41 9.39 -7.95 -5.45
N PHE A 42 9.04 -9.22 -5.43
CA PHE A 42 9.96 -10.31 -5.12
C PHE A 42 10.00 -11.26 -6.31
N ASP A 43 11.18 -11.45 -6.87
CA ASP A 43 11.31 -12.25 -8.09
C ASP A 43 10.93 -13.71 -7.92
N LYS A 44 10.95 -14.22 -6.70
CA LYS A 44 10.61 -15.62 -6.49
C LYS A 44 9.13 -15.87 -6.31
N ASP A 45 8.33 -14.82 -6.37
CA ASP A 45 6.88 -14.99 -6.34
C ASP A 45 6.40 -15.43 -7.70
N THR A 46 5.23 -16.05 -7.73
CA THR A 46 4.56 -16.37 -8.98
C THR A 46 3.29 -15.56 -9.06
N ALA A 47 2.69 -15.49 -10.23
CA ALA A 47 1.51 -14.69 -10.42
C ALA A 47 0.42 -15.11 -9.43
N GLY A 48 -0.06 -14.14 -8.68
CA GLY A 48 -1.14 -14.39 -7.74
C GLY A 48 -0.74 -15.15 -6.50
N LYS A 49 0.56 -15.37 -6.27
CA LYS A 49 0.97 -16.14 -5.13
C LYS A 49 2.26 -15.63 -4.53
N SER A 50 2.24 -15.38 -3.24
CA SER A 50 3.42 -14.93 -2.50
C SER A 50 4.20 -16.13 -2.03
N ASN A 51 5.51 -16.10 -2.24
CA ASN A 51 6.42 -17.12 -1.74
C ASN A 51 7.30 -16.57 -0.61
N CYS A 52 7.00 -15.39 -0.11
CA CYS A 52 7.68 -14.81 1.03
C CYS A 52 6.89 -15.16 2.27
N THR A 53 7.41 -16.09 3.07
CA THR A 53 6.69 -16.55 4.26
C THR A 53 7.65 -16.60 5.43
N GLY A 54 7.10 -16.71 6.62
CA GLY A 54 7.91 -16.86 7.83
C GLY A 54 8.88 -15.70 8.01
N GLY A 55 10.14 -16.01 8.15
CA GLY A 55 11.17 -15.00 8.38
C GLY A 55 11.27 -13.99 7.25
N CYS A 56 10.94 -14.41 6.04
CA CYS A 56 10.94 -13.48 4.92
C CYS A 56 9.99 -12.31 5.21
N LEU A 57 8.82 -12.61 5.74
CA LEU A 57 7.84 -11.56 6.01
C LEU A 57 8.27 -10.63 7.14
N ALA A 58 9.19 -11.05 7.98
CA ALA A 58 9.69 -10.16 9.01
C ALA A 58 10.53 -9.04 8.40
N ALA A 59 11.31 -9.35 7.37
CA ALA A 59 12.11 -8.34 6.70
C ALA A 59 11.34 -7.65 5.59
N TRP A 60 10.37 -8.33 5.00
CA TRP A 60 9.61 -7.83 3.85
C TRP A 60 8.11 -7.95 4.12
N PRO A 61 7.56 -7.05 4.94
CA PRO A 61 6.14 -7.14 5.27
C PRO A 61 5.26 -6.98 4.05
N ALA A 62 4.21 -7.76 3.99
CA ALA A 62 3.25 -7.65 2.89
C ALA A 62 2.57 -6.28 2.92
N PHE A 63 2.31 -5.74 1.73
CA PHE A 63 1.51 -4.52 1.63
C PHE A 63 0.05 -4.92 1.77
N VAL A 64 -0.44 -4.90 2.99
CA VAL A 64 -1.77 -5.38 3.31
C VAL A 64 -2.79 -4.31 2.98
N ALA A 65 -3.86 -4.72 2.32
CA ALA A 65 -4.94 -3.83 1.98
C ALA A 65 -5.87 -3.67 3.17
N LYS A 66 -6.51 -2.53 3.24
CA LYS A 66 -7.51 -2.33 4.29
C LYS A 66 -8.75 -3.12 4.00
N PRO A 67 -9.49 -3.50 5.02
CA PRO A 67 -10.75 -4.22 4.81
C PRO A 67 -11.64 -3.43 3.87
N GLY A 68 -12.24 -4.11 2.95
CA GLY A 68 -13.12 -3.47 1.99
C GLY A 68 -12.44 -2.94 0.74
N ALA A 69 -11.11 -3.06 0.66
CA ALA A 69 -10.40 -2.63 -0.54
C ALA A 69 -10.86 -3.46 -1.72
N LYS A 70 -10.81 -2.86 -2.90
CA LYS A 70 -11.23 -3.53 -4.11
C LYS A 70 -10.16 -3.38 -5.17
N PRO A 71 -10.05 -4.37 -6.05
CA PRO A 71 -9.10 -4.26 -7.16
C PRO A 71 -9.39 -3.03 -8.00
N GLN A 72 -8.34 -2.44 -8.56
CA GLN A 72 -8.47 -1.29 -9.41
C GLN A 72 -7.44 -1.34 -10.51
N GLY A 73 -7.86 -1.39 -11.75
CA GLY A 73 -6.93 -1.40 -12.87
C GLY A 73 -5.99 -2.58 -12.77
N ASP A 74 -4.70 -2.33 -12.78
CA ASP A 74 -3.71 -3.40 -12.68
C ASP A 74 -3.44 -3.85 -11.26
N PHE A 75 -4.06 -3.19 -10.28
CA PHE A 75 -3.89 -3.57 -8.88
C PHE A 75 -4.96 -4.56 -8.47
N GLY A 76 -4.53 -5.68 -7.93
CA GLY A 76 -5.44 -6.70 -7.47
C GLY A 76 -5.16 -7.06 -6.03
N LEU A 77 -5.82 -8.10 -5.57
CA LEU A 77 -5.70 -8.54 -4.18
C LEU A 77 -5.54 -10.05 -4.14
N ILE A 78 -4.70 -10.51 -3.23
CA ILE A 78 -4.58 -11.94 -2.96
C ILE A 78 -4.69 -12.13 -1.47
N GLU A 79 -4.98 -13.36 -1.08
CA GLU A 79 -5.07 -13.67 0.33
C GLU A 79 -3.68 -13.79 0.90
N ALA A 80 -3.43 -13.13 2.00
CA ALA A 80 -2.16 -13.17 2.69
C ALA A 80 -2.33 -13.96 3.99
N THR A 81 -1.23 -14.12 4.70
CA THR A 81 -1.25 -14.81 5.97
C THR A 81 -2.25 -14.16 6.92
N GLY A 82 -2.97 -14.97 7.63
CA GLY A 82 -3.89 -14.44 8.64
C GLY A 82 -5.21 -13.94 8.11
N GLY A 83 -5.54 -14.30 6.89
CA GLY A 83 -6.84 -13.91 6.36
C GLY A 83 -6.90 -12.48 5.85
N GLN A 84 -5.77 -11.79 5.83
CA GLN A 84 -5.73 -10.44 5.29
C GLN A 84 -5.55 -10.50 3.79
N GLN A 85 -5.74 -9.39 3.13
CA GLN A 85 -5.51 -9.32 1.71
C GLN A 85 -4.27 -8.47 1.42
N GLN A 86 -3.55 -8.86 0.40
CA GLN A 86 -2.31 -8.19 0.02
C GLN A 86 -2.47 -7.62 -1.38
N TRP A 87 -2.01 -6.39 -1.59
CA TRP A 87 -2.05 -5.78 -2.90
C TRP A 87 -1.09 -6.47 -3.85
N THR A 88 -1.51 -6.53 -5.11
CA THR A 88 -0.65 -7.02 -6.20
C THR A 88 -0.66 -6.01 -7.32
N LEU A 89 0.37 -6.04 -8.14
CA LEU A 89 0.40 -5.29 -9.39
C LEU A 89 0.56 -6.30 -10.51
N LYS A 90 -0.46 -6.40 -11.37
CA LYS A 90 -0.45 -7.36 -12.47
C LYS A 90 -0.11 -8.77 -11.99
N GLY A 91 -0.66 -9.11 -10.83
CA GLY A 91 -0.46 -10.42 -10.24
C GLY A 91 0.78 -10.57 -9.38
N LYS A 92 1.63 -9.55 -9.33
CA LYS A 92 2.83 -9.62 -8.51
C LYS A 92 2.55 -9.10 -7.12
N PRO A 93 2.72 -9.91 -6.09
CA PRO A 93 2.51 -9.46 -4.72
C PRO A 93 3.43 -8.31 -4.37
N LEU A 94 2.92 -7.37 -3.59
CA LEU A 94 3.66 -6.17 -3.22
C LEU A 94 4.03 -6.20 -1.75
N TYR A 95 5.21 -5.69 -1.44
CA TYR A 95 5.77 -5.74 -0.10
C TYR A 95 6.40 -4.42 0.28
N TYR A 96 6.62 -4.23 1.57
CA TYR A 96 7.48 -3.19 2.10
C TYR A 96 8.82 -3.79 2.48
N PHE A 97 9.79 -2.94 2.76
CA PHE A 97 11.04 -3.39 3.35
C PHE A 97 11.12 -2.83 4.78
N ALA A 98 11.35 -3.72 5.73
CA ALA A 98 11.41 -3.31 7.14
C ALA A 98 12.53 -2.30 7.40
N GLY A 99 13.57 -2.30 6.57
CA GLY A 99 14.67 -1.36 6.76
C GLY A 99 14.38 0.05 6.24
N ASP A 100 13.25 0.25 5.56
CA ASP A 100 12.87 1.59 5.15
C ASP A 100 12.07 2.21 6.29
N THR A 101 12.60 3.25 6.90
CA THR A 101 11.97 3.86 8.06
C THR A 101 11.37 5.20 7.77
N GLN A 102 11.60 5.76 6.59
CA GLN A 102 11.04 7.04 6.21
C GLN A 102 10.53 7.00 4.80
N ALA A 103 9.56 7.86 4.51
CA ALA A 103 9.00 7.95 3.18
C ALA A 103 10.11 8.21 2.16
N GLY A 104 10.03 7.54 1.05
CA GLY A 104 10.98 7.73 -0.04
C GLY A 104 12.25 6.92 0.05
N GLU A 105 12.49 6.25 1.17
CA GLU A 105 13.67 5.40 1.25
C GLU A 105 13.47 4.16 0.40
N ARG A 106 14.55 3.65 -0.16
CA ARG A 106 14.50 2.43 -0.93
C ARG A 106 15.72 1.60 -0.65
N ASN A 107 15.95 1.36 0.60
CA ASN A 107 17.14 0.65 1.04
C ASN A 107 17.14 -0.81 0.67
N GLY A 108 16.02 -1.35 0.27
CA GLY A 108 15.92 -2.75 -0.10
C GLY A 108 16.06 -3.02 -1.59
N ASP A 109 16.19 -1.97 -2.41
CA ASP A 109 16.22 -2.18 -3.84
C ASP A 109 17.46 -2.98 -4.23
N GLY A 110 17.25 -4.04 -4.98
CA GLY A 110 18.34 -4.90 -5.42
C GLY A 110 18.78 -5.93 -4.39
N SER A 111 18.13 -5.97 -3.24
CA SER A 111 18.52 -6.88 -2.18
C SER A 111 18.53 -8.32 -2.67
N GLY A 112 19.66 -9.00 -2.48
CA GLY A 112 19.79 -10.40 -2.91
C GLY A 112 19.59 -10.62 -4.38
N GLY A 113 19.48 -9.56 -5.16
CA GLY A 113 19.21 -9.67 -6.57
C GLY A 113 17.78 -10.04 -6.90
N VAL A 114 16.91 -10.18 -5.91
CA VAL A 114 15.55 -10.65 -6.14
C VAL A 114 14.47 -9.69 -5.62
N TRP A 115 14.84 -8.60 -4.99
CA TRP A 115 13.89 -7.60 -4.51
C TRP A 115 14.09 -6.30 -5.29
N HIS A 116 12.99 -5.71 -5.74
CA HIS A 116 13.08 -4.55 -6.60
C HIS A 116 12.01 -3.52 -6.29
N VAL A 117 12.39 -2.24 -6.33
CA VAL A 117 11.38 -1.19 -6.32
C VAL A 117 10.61 -1.30 -7.64
N VAL A 118 9.46 -0.69 -7.70
CA VAL A 118 8.60 -0.78 -8.87
C VAL A 118 8.52 0.59 -9.52
N PRO A 119 9.06 0.75 -10.71
CA PRO A 119 8.90 2.02 -11.41
C PRO A 119 7.42 2.27 -11.65
N ALA A 120 7.00 3.49 -11.48
CA ALA A 120 5.59 3.81 -11.64
C ALA A 120 5.45 5.05 -12.49
N PRO A 121 4.55 5.03 -13.47
CA PRO A 121 4.30 6.24 -14.23
C PRO A 121 3.58 7.24 -13.35
N ALA A 122 3.51 8.45 -13.81
CA ALA A 122 2.88 9.50 -13.04
C ALA A 122 1.45 9.17 -12.74
N LYS A 123 0.83 8.31 -13.54
CA LYS A 123 -0.50 7.94 -13.22
C LYS A 123 -0.77 6.53 -13.49
N TYR A 124 -1.55 5.93 -12.72
CA TYR A 124 -2.03 4.56 -12.91
C TYR A 124 -3.51 4.58 -13.06
#